data_d88b37bba31971c42d763e2d78cb30d5
#
_entry.id   d88b37bba31971c42d763e2d78cb30d5
#
_cell.length_a   1.000
_cell.length_b   1.000
_cell.length_c   1.000
_cell.angle_alpha   90.00
_cell.angle_beta   90.00
_cell.angle_gamma   90.00
#
_symmetry.space_group_name_H-M   'P 1'
#
loop_
_entity.id
_entity.type
_entity.pdbx_description
1 polymer ?
#
loop_
_entity_poly.entity_id
_entity_poly.type
_entity_poly.pdbx_seq_one_letter_code
_entity_poly.pdbx_strand_id
1 'polypeptide(L)'
;MKRAHPTVHPFCGLAGAGLASLLLFGGCSLGEEGTSTAISFDTPEVEAALASITPDAIERHIRVLADDSLAGRAPGTEGYEGASRYVEAQLSALGLEPAGVDGGFRQPVPLQESLVDEAASGMSLTVAGRTHTFVYGEDFTLGANASRTESEVTAPVVFVGYGVSAPGLGYDDFANVDVEGKIVAYLTGAPPSLPSNQRAYYSSDAVKASEAASRGAVGVISFTYPDDPRFRWAVGVARSRRGGFAWLDASGAPGGRGAASPIMGSANLNHGAAGVLFEGAPTDIEDV
;
A
#
# COMPACT_ATOMS: atom_id res chain seq x y z
N MET A 1 11.18 -23.19 -36.21
CA MET A 1 11.10 -24.57 -35.71
C MET A 1 9.78 -24.75 -34.94
N LYS A 2 9.02 -25.69 -35.36
CA LYS A 2 7.66 -26.18 -35.09
C LYS A 2 7.03 -25.83 -33.72
N ARG A 3 5.86 -25.20 -33.82
CA ARG A 3 4.81 -25.14 -32.76
C ARG A 3 4.14 -26.50 -32.62
N ALA A 4 3.85 -26.95 -31.41
CA ALA A 4 2.97 -28.08 -31.14
C ALA A 4 1.73 -27.59 -30.36
N HIS A 5 0.55 -27.78 -30.95
CA HIS A 5 -0.76 -27.64 -30.33
C HIS A 5 -1.21 -28.99 -29.75
N PRO A 6 -1.88 -29.08 -28.61
CA PRO A 6 -2.59 -30.28 -28.21
C PRO A 6 -4.02 -30.25 -28.77
N THR A 7 -4.37 -31.33 -29.46
CA THR A 7 -5.68 -31.60 -30.06
C THR A 7 -6.62 -32.24 -29.02
N VAL A 8 -7.83 -31.73 -28.91
CA VAL A 8 -8.93 -32.34 -28.15
C VAL A 8 -9.73 -33.21 -29.09
N HIS A 9 -9.93 -34.48 -28.75
CA HIS A 9 -10.82 -35.39 -29.48
C HIS A 9 -12.16 -35.55 -28.73
N PRO A 10 -13.29 -35.53 -29.46
CA PRO A 10 -14.60 -35.90 -28.91
C PRO A 10 -14.84 -37.41 -29.08
N PHE A 11 -15.33 -38.06 -28.03
CA PHE A 11 -15.89 -39.41 -28.13
C PHE A 11 -17.40 -39.35 -28.28
N CYS A 12 -17.88 -39.94 -29.35
CA CYS A 12 -19.29 -40.11 -29.68
C CYS A 12 -19.67 -41.57 -29.56
N GLY A 13 -20.74 -41.85 -28.86
CA GLY A 13 -21.76 -42.84 -29.14
C GLY A 13 -21.50 -44.32 -28.91
N LEU A 14 -22.39 -44.95 -28.18
CA LEU A 14 -23.27 -46.00 -28.72
C LEU A 14 -24.39 -46.39 -27.71
N ALA A 15 -25.56 -46.59 -28.30
CA ALA A 15 -26.79 -46.98 -27.64
C ALA A 15 -26.79 -48.49 -27.33
N GLY A 16 -27.47 -48.90 -26.23
CA GLY A 16 -27.77 -50.29 -25.97
C GLY A 16 -28.89 -50.39 -24.94
N ALA A 17 -29.99 -51.03 -25.36
CA ALA A 17 -31.25 -51.15 -24.69
C ALA A 17 -31.24 -52.23 -23.57
N GLY A 18 -32.06 -52.00 -22.50
CA GLY A 18 -32.84 -53.04 -21.81
C GLY A 18 -32.30 -53.58 -20.52
N LEU A 19 -32.89 -53.24 -19.39
CA LEU A 19 -33.66 -54.12 -18.50
C LEU A 19 -34.11 -53.34 -17.25
N ALA A 20 -35.41 -53.39 -16.99
CA ALA A 20 -35.98 -52.82 -15.80
C ALA A 20 -35.55 -53.63 -14.55
N SER A 21 -34.96 -52.96 -13.57
CA SER A 21 -34.82 -53.48 -12.19
C SER A 21 -35.21 -52.35 -11.24
N LEU A 22 -36.32 -52.60 -10.59
CA LEU A 22 -36.89 -51.82 -9.50
C LEU A 22 -35.93 -51.93 -8.31
N LEU A 23 -35.15 -50.94 -8.03
CA LEU A 23 -34.40 -50.79 -6.76
C LEU A 23 -34.92 -49.55 -6.04
N LEU A 24 -35.53 -49.82 -4.90
CA LEU A 24 -35.93 -48.87 -3.88
C LEU A 24 -34.68 -48.06 -3.44
N PHE A 25 -34.52 -46.87 -3.93
CA PHE A 25 -33.57 -45.93 -3.35
C PHE A 25 -34.22 -45.25 -2.15
N GLY A 26 -33.82 -45.76 -0.97
CA GLY A 26 -33.97 -45.00 0.27
C GLY A 26 -33.27 -43.66 0.11
N GLY A 27 -34.04 -42.58 0.17
CA GLY A 27 -33.50 -41.23 0.14
C GLY A 27 -32.65 -40.99 1.38
N CYS A 28 -31.32 -40.90 1.20
CA CYS A 28 -30.48 -40.18 2.13
C CYS A 28 -30.71 -38.68 1.84
N SER A 29 -31.57 -38.06 2.63
CA SER A 29 -31.63 -36.62 2.74
C SER A 29 -30.35 -36.16 3.43
N LEU A 30 -29.34 -35.76 2.65
CA LEU A 30 -28.27 -34.91 3.13
C LEU A 30 -28.80 -33.47 3.23
N GLY A 31 -29.55 -33.27 4.29
CA GLY A 31 -30.01 -31.95 4.70
C GLY A 31 -29.29 -31.53 5.98
N GLU A 32 -28.02 -31.29 5.94
CA GLU A 32 -27.40 -30.34 6.86
C GLU A 32 -27.30 -28.99 6.13
N GLU A 33 -28.43 -28.30 6.12
CA GLU A 33 -28.38 -26.83 6.05
C GLU A 33 -27.60 -26.39 7.28
N GLY A 34 -26.30 -26.10 7.10
CA GLY A 34 -25.53 -25.39 8.08
C GLY A 34 -26.22 -24.04 8.28
N THR A 35 -27.03 -23.98 9.32
CA THR A 35 -27.65 -22.74 9.78
C THR A 35 -26.49 -21.82 10.13
N SER A 36 -26.13 -20.93 9.22
CA SER A 36 -25.33 -19.76 9.53
C SER A 36 -26.11 -19.00 10.59
N THR A 37 -25.79 -19.25 11.86
CA THR A 37 -26.36 -18.50 12.97
C THR A 37 -25.83 -17.06 12.79
N ALA A 38 -26.64 -16.21 12.19
CA ALA A 38 -26.33 -14.79 12.15
C ALA A 38 -26.11 -14.34 13.59
N ILE A 39 -24.92 -13.85 13.90
CA ILE A 39 -24.60 -13.30 15.21
C ILE A 39 -25.52 -12.08 15.37
N SER A 40 -26.48 -12.19 16.27
CA SER A 40 -27.32 -11.05 16.66
C SER A 40 -26.49 -10.19 17.61
N PHE A 41 -26.35 -8.92 17.28
CA PHE A 41 -25.70 -7.93 18.16
C PHE A 41 -26.72 -7.25 19.13
N ASP A 42 -28.00 -7.59 19.01
CA ASP A 42 -29.07 -7.04 19.83
C ASP A 42 -29.44 -8.04 20.97
N THR A 43 -28.46 -8.38 21.82
CA THR A 43 -28.68 -9.21 23.00
C THR A 43 -28.29 -8.45 24.26
N PRO A 44 -28.93 -8.74 25.43
CA PRO A 44 -28.57 -8.09 26.69
C PRO A 44 -27.09 -8.24 27.07
N GLU A 45 -26.46 -9.35 26.69
CA GLU A 45 -25.04 -9.61 26.92
C GLU A 45 -24.16 -8.69 26.10
N VAL A 46 -24.51 -8.46 24.83
CA VAL A 46 -23.80 -7.51 23.96
C VAL A 46 -24.02 -6.08 24.42
N GLU A 47 -25.23 -5.70 24.82
CA GLU A 47 -25.51 -4.39 25.39
C GLU A 47 -24.71 -4.15 26.68
N ALA A 48 -24.61 -5.13 27.57
CA ALA A 48 -23.81 -5.04 28.78
C ALA A 48 -22.31 -4.92 28.48
N ALA A 49 -21.82 -5.66 27.48
CA ALA A 49 -20.44 -5.58 27.04
C ALA A 49 -20.13 -4.19 26.45
N LEU A 50 -21.01 -3.65 25.62
CA LEU A 50 -20.85 -2.29 25.08
C LEU A 50 -20.89 -1.23 26.17
N ALA A 51 -21.79 -1.36 27.17
CA ALA A 51 -21.87 -0.44 28.29
C ALA A 51 -20.61 -0.46 29.18
N SER A 52 -19.83 -1.54 29.16
CA SER A 52 -18.56 -1.63 29.88
C SER A 52 -17.43 -0.81 29.25
N ILE A 53 -17.58 -0.44 27.96
CA ILE A 53 -16.61 0.40 27.23
C ILE A 53 -16.89 1.86 27.57
N THR A 54 -16.18 2.38 28.56
CA THR A 54 -16.38 3.75 29.04
C THR A 54 -15.30 4.69 28.49
N PRO A 55 -15.59 6.01 28.36
CA PRO A 55 -14.58 7.00 28.01
C PRO A 55 -13.35 6.96 28.91
N ASP A 56 -13.53 6.79 30.21
CA ASP A 56 -12.45 6.72 31.20
C ASP A 56 -11.55 5.49 30.98
N ALA A 57 -12.13 4.35 30.54
CA ALA A 57 -11.35 3.16 30.22
C ALA A 57 -10.48 3.40 28.99
N ILE A 58 -11.03 4.02 27.95
CA ILE A 58 -10.29 4.40 26.74
C ILE A 58 -9.20 5.41 27.08
N GLU A 59 -9.52 6.45 27.83
CA GLU A 59 -8.56 7.48 28.24
C GLU A 59 -7.36 6.90 29.00
N ARG A 60 -7.57 5.95 29.91
CA ARG A 60 -6.47 5.26 30.61
C ARG A 60 -5.49 4.58 29.64
N HIS A 61 -6.00 3.89 28.62
CA HIS A 61 -5.15 3.26 27.62
C HIS A 61 -4.39 4.30 26.79
N ILE A 62 -5.06 5.39 26.40
CA ILE A 62 -4.43 6.49 25.67
C ILE A 62 -3.32 7.13 26.50
N ARG A 63 -3.57 7.44 27.77
CA ARG A 63 -2.56 8.05 28.66
C ARG A 63 -1.30 7.19 28.74
N VAL A 64 -1.43 5.90 28.93
CA VAL A 64 -0.27 5.00 29.01
C VAL A 64 0.44 4.88 27.67
N LEU A 65 -0.30 4.62 26.59
CA LEU A 65 0.31 4.37 25.28
C LEU A 65 0.83 5.63 24.60
N ALA A 66 0.38 6.81 24.98
CA ALA A 66 0.85 8.10 24.46
C ALA A 66 1.84 8.81 25.39
N ASP A 67 2.22 8.18 26.50
CA ASP A 67 3.17 8.77 27.44
C ASP A 67 4.55 8.98 26.82
N ASP A 68 5.19 10.10 27.16
CA ASP A 68 6.51 10.49 26.61
C ASP A 68 7.59 9.48 26.95
N SER A 69 7.46 8.73 28.06
CA SER A 69 8.37 7.66 28.43
C SER A 69 8.48 6.54 27.40
N LEU A 70 7.46 6.36 26.54
CA LEU A 70 7.49 5.40 25.45
C LEU A 70 8.15 5.94 24.16
N ALA A 71 8.61 7.19 24.16
CA ALA A 71 9.40 7.79 23.07
C ALA A 71 8.83 7.55 21.66
N GLY A 72 7.50 7.55 21.51
CA GLY A 72 6.81 7.36 20.23
C GLY A 72 6.69 5.91 19.74
N ARG A 73 7.22 4.93 20.47
CA ARG A 73 7.05 3.48 20.20
C ARG A 73 7.50 3.03 18.82
N ALA A 74 8.63 3.54 18.34
CA ALA A 74 9.19 3.07 17.07
C ALA A 74 9.58 1.57 17.16
N PRO A 75 9.37 0.77 16.11
CA PRO A 75 9.78 -0.64 16.09
C PRO A 75 11.25 -0.81 16.50
N GLY A 76 11.55 -1.82 17.32
CA GLY A 76 12.91 -2.10 17.78
C GLY A 76 13.43 -1.21 18.92
N THR A 77 12.59 -0.36 19.51
CA THR A 77 12.97 0.50 20.64
C THR A 77 12.40 0.03 21.98
N GLU A 78 13.00 0.47 23.08
CA GLU A 78 12.49 0.23 24.43
C GLU A 78 11.07 0.77 24.65
N GLY A 79 10.71 1.87 23.97
CA GLY A 79 9.35 2.39 23.99
C GLY A 79 8.33 1.45 23.36
N TYR A 80 8.70 0.80 22.23
CA TYR A 80 7.88 -0.25 21.62
C TYR A 80 7.72 -1.45 22.57
N GLU A 81 8.81 -1.89 23.19
CA GLU A 81 8.80 -2.98 24.15
C GLU A 81 7.94 -2.67 25.37
N GLY A 82 8.01 -1.43 25.89
CA GLY A 82 7.16 -0.96 26.96
C GLY A 82 5.67 -1.00 26.61
N ALA A 83 5.32 -0.52 25.42
CA ALA A 83 3.94 -0.56 24.92
C ALA A 83 3.46 -2.00 24.73
N SER A 84 4.30 -2.89 24.20
CA SER A 84 3.98 -4.30 24.00
C SER A 84 3.69 -4.99 25.34
N ARG A 85 4.54 -4.80 26.35
CA ARG A 85 4.30 -5.33 27.71
C ARG A 85 3.00 -4.84 28.32
N TYR A 86 2.66 -3.56 28.10
CA TYR A 86 1.38 -3.03 28.55
C TYR A 86 0.19 -3.74 27.89
N VAL A 87 0.23 -3.91 26.56
CA VAL A 87 -0.84 -4.60 25.82
C VAL A 87 -0.97 -6.06 26.27
N GLU A 88 0.13 -6.78 26.43
CA GLU A 88 0.14 -8.16 26.94
C GLU A 88 -0.52 -8.28 28.32
N ALA A 89 -0.21 -7.35 29.21
CA ALA A 89 -0.83 -7.32 30.54
C ALA A 89 -2.34 -7.09 30.46
N GLN A 90 -2.81 -6.23 29.54
CA GLN A 90 -4.25 -6.00 29.35
C GLN A 90 -4.95 -7.23 28.76
N LEU A 91 -4.36 -7.89 27.75
CA LEU A 91 -4.92 -9.10 27.17
C LEU A 91 -5.01 -10.22 28.18
N SER A 92 -3.98 -10.41 29.00
CA SER A 92 -3.95 -11.39 30.09
C SER A 92 -5.02 -11.07 31.15
N ALA A 93 -5.18 -9.79 31.53
CA ALA A 93 -6.21 -9.36 32.50
C ALA A 93 -7.64 -9.60 32.01
N LEU A 94 -7.85 -9.58 30.68
CA LEU A 94 -9.12 -9.93 30.04
C LEU A 94 -9.36 -11.46 29.97
N GLY A 95 -8.42 -12.28 30.39
CA GLY A 95 -8.52 -13.74 30.35
C GLY A 95 -8.37 -14.32 28.95
N LEU A 96 -7.78 -13.60 28.01
CA LEU A 96 -7.49 -14.12 26.68
C LEU A 96 -6.36 -15.14 26.74
N GLU A 97 -6.49 -16.21 25.97
CA GLU A 97 -5.43 -17.21 25.82
C GLU A 97 -4.36 -16.71 24.85
N PRO A 98 -3.06 -16.85 25.21
CA PRO A 98 -1.99 -16.49 24.31
C PRO A 98 -1.98 -17.42 23.07
N ALA A 99 -1.85 -16.82 21.88
CA ALA A 99 -1.78 -17.52 20.59
C ALA A 99 -0.53 -17.17 19.78
N GLY A 100 0.42 -16.51 20.39
CA GLY A 100 1.69 -16.12 19.75
C GLY A 100 2.74 -17.24 19.81
N VAL A 101 3.95 -16.91 19.43
CA VAL A 101 5.07 -17.85 19.45
C VAL A 101 5.44 -18.21 20.90
N ASP A 102 5.86 -19.46 21.12
CA ASP A 102 6.27 -19.98 22.44
C ASP A 102 5.17 -19.86 23.52
N GLY A 103 3.90 -19.85 23.13
CA GLY A 103 2.78 -19.75 24.05
C GLY A 103 2.61 -18.35 24.67
N GLY A 104 3.23 -17.33 24.10
CA GLY A 104 3.07 -15.92 24.46
C GLY A 104 2.00 -15.22 23.63
N PHE A 105 1.88 -13.89 23.83
CA PHE A 105 1.01 -13.03 23.02
C PHE A 105 1.71 -12.43 21.79
N ARG A 106 3.02 -12.64 21.64
CA ARG A 106 3.83 -12.01 20.61
C ARG A 106 4.07 -12.90 19.41
N GLN A 107 4.05 -12.28 18.23
CA GLN A 107 4.57 -12.86 17.00
C GLN A 107 5.73 -11.99 16.52
N PRO A 108 6.98 -12.44 16.62
CA PRO A 108 8.12 -11.71 16.09
C PRO A 108 8.03 -11.58 14.57
N VAL A 109 8.28 -10.38 14.07
CA VAL A 109 8.36 -10.09 12.63
C VAL A 109 9.72 -9.47 12.36
N PRO A 110 10.61 -10.13 11.58
CA PRO A 110 11.86 -9.55 11.17
C PRO A 110 11.60 -8.32 10.30
N LEU A 111 12.26 -7.20 10.61
CA LEU A 111 12.15 -5.95 9.86
C LEU A 111 13.52 -5.54 9.33
N GLN A 112 13.54 -4.99 8.12
CA GLN A 112 14.67 -4.28 7.54
C GLN A 112 14.34 -2.79 7.53
N GLU A 113 15.23 -1.99 8.13
CA GLU A 113 15.20 -0.55 7.99
C GLU A 113 16.02 -0.12 6.78
N SER A 114 15.52 0.84 6.00
CA SER A 114 16.19 1.40 4.83
C SER A 114 16.16 2.91 4.90
N LEU A 115 17.34 3.52 4.76
CA LEU A 115 17.51 4.97 4.74
C LEU A 115 18.08 5.40 3.39
N VAL A 116 17.82 6.64 3.02
CA VAL A 116 18.44 7.26 1.85
C VAL A 116 19.77 7.90 2.25
N ASP A 117 20.84 7.62 1.51
CA ASP A 117 22.07 8.39 1.60
C ASP A 117 21.90 9.69 0.84
N GLU A 118 21.62 10.79 1.56
CA GLU A 118 21.39 12.11 0.98
C GLU A 118 22.60 12.62 0.21
N ALA A 119 23.82 12.34 0.70
CA ALA A 119 25.06 12.83 0.08
C ALA A 119 25.39 12.11 -1.24
N ALA A 120 25.01 10.84 -1.36
CA ALA A 120 25.16 10.05 -2.57
C ALA A 120 23.98 10.17 -3.55
N SER A 121 22.90 10.86 -3.14
CA SER A 121 21.69 10.98 -3.94
C SER A 121 21.65 12.27 -4.74
N GLY A 122 21.27 12.17 -6.01
CA GLY A 122 21.13 13.32 -6.90
C GLY A 122 19.92 13.20 -7.81
N MET A 123 19.43 14.35 -8.28
CA MET A 123 18.36 14.46 -9.26
C MET A 123 18.61 15.62 -10.20
N SER A 124 18.37 15.40 -11.48
CA SER A 124 18.35 16.46 -12.49
C SER A 124 17.22 16.22 -13.47
N LEU A 125 16.74 17.31 -14.08
CA LEU A 125 15.70 17.29 -15.11
C LEU A 125 16.13 18.17 -16.28
N THR A 126 16.04 17.65 -17.50
CA THR A 126 16.29 18.44 -18.71
C THR A 126 14.98 18.77 -19.40
N VAL A 127 14.65 20.05 -19.48
CA VAL A 127 13.44 20.56 -20.13
C VAL A 127 13.85 21.63 -21.13
N ALA A 128 13.30 21.59 -22.34
CA ALA A 128 13.58 22.56 -23.43
C ALA A 128 15.10 22.77 -23.68
N GLY A 129 15.92 21.75 -23.51
CA GLY A 129 17.38 21.80 -23.69
C GLY A 129 18.15 22.42 -22.52
N ARG A 130 17.49 22.77 -21.43
CA ARG A 130 18.11 23.26 -20.20
C ARG A 130 18.09 22.17 -19.13
N THR A 131 19.23 21.93 -18.48
CA THR A 131 19.31 20.99 -17.36
C THR A 131 19.25 21.76 -16.03
N HIS A 132 18.31 21.36 -15.19
CA HIS A 132 18.13 21.80 -13.82
C HIS A 132 18.66 20.73 -12.89
N THR A 133 19.54 21.08 -11.96
CA THR A 133 20.05 20.19 -10.91
C THR A 133 19.38 20.58 -9.61
N PHE A 134 18.80 19.61 -8.94
CA PHE A 134 18.03 19.78 -7.71
C PHE A 134 18.86 19.46 -6.47
N VAL A 135 18.55 20.14 -5.36
CA VAL A 135 19.20 19.97 -4.06
C VAL A 135 18.33 19.11 -3.16
N TYR A 136 18.92 18.03 -2.62
CA TYR A 136 18.19 17.15 -1.70
C TYR A 136 17.73 17.89 -0.44
N GLY A 137 16.47 17.70 -0.05
CA GLY A 137 15.86 18.37 1.08
C GLY A 137 15.36 19.78 0.83
N GLU A 138 15.88 20.47 -0.19
CA GLU A 138 15.38 21.77 -0.65
C GLU A 138 14.36 21.58 -1.77
N ASP A 139 14.73 20.89 -2.84
CA ASP A 139 13.93 20.72 -4.05
C ASP A 139 13.24 19.36 -4.13
N PHE A 140 13.90 18.32 -3.65
CA PHE A 140 13.40 16.95 -3.72
C PHE A 140 13.75 16.12 -2.50
N THR A 141 13.02 15.01 -2.32
CA THR A 141 13.38 13.90 -1.44
C THR A 141 13.19 12.59 -2.19
N LEU A 142 13.87 11.53 -1.75
CA LEU A 142 13.72 10.18 -2.29
C LEU A 142 13.06 9.25 -1.27
N GLY A 143 12.36 8.24 -1.78
CA GLY A 143 11.92 7.09 -0.99
C GLY A 143 13.02 6.03 -0.92
N ALA A 144 13.32 5.54 0.29
CA ALA A 144 14.22 4.41 0.46
C ALA A 144 13.64 3.13 -0.17
N ASN A 145 14.51 2.32 -0.79
CA ASN A 145 14.13 1.06 -1.42
C ASN A 145 14.73 -0.12 -0.63
N ALA A 146 13.88 -0.95 -0.02
CA ALA A 146 14.32 -2.08 0.77
C ALA A 146 14.97 -3.21 -0.05
N SER A 147 14.73 -3.25 -1.36
CA SER A 147 15.22 -4.32 -2.25
C SER A 147 16.52 -3.96 -2.98
N ARG A 148 16.98 -2.71 -2.87
CA ARG A 148 18.17 -2.22 -3.60
C ARG A 148 18.96 -1.26 -2.73
N THR A 149 20.27 -1.44 -2.69
CA THR A 149 21.19 -0.51 -2.02
C THR A 149 21.53 0.68 -2.91
N GLU A 150 21.46 0.50 -4.23
CA GLU A 150 21.74 1.53 -5.22
C GLU A 150 20.74 1.41 -6.38
N SER A 151 20.35 2.53 -6.94
CA SER A 151 19.56 2.57 -8.16
C SER A 151 19.77 3.89 -8.90
N GLU A 152 19.79 3.82 -10.21
CA GLU A 152 19.86 4.97 -11.10
C GLU A 152 18.84 4.78 -12.22
N VAL A 153 18.17 5.85 -12.60
CA VAL A 153 17.24 5.85 -13.72
C VAL A 153 17.32 7.16 -14.48
N THR A 154 17.48 7.06 -15.81
CA THR A 154 17.38 8.18 -16.73
C THR A 154 16.35 7.80 -17.80
N ALA A 155 15.24 8.52 -17.85
CA ALA A 155 14.15 8.26 -18.78
C ALA A 155 13.32 9.52 -19.02
N PRO A 156 12.54 9.60 -20.10
CA PRO A 156 11.58 10.68 -20.31
C PRO A 156 10.56 10.72 -19.17
N VAL A 157 10.11 11.93 -18.80
CA VAL A 157 9.06 12.14 -17.81
C VAL A 157 7.73 12.39 -18.51
N VAL A 158 6.67 11.78 -18.01
CA VAL A 158 5.29 12.02 -18.44
C VAL A 158 4.40 12.32 -17.25
N PHE A 159 3.61 13.38 -17.34
CA PHE A 159 2.63 13.73 -16.32
C PHE A 159 1.29 13.04 -16.60
N VAL A 160 0.67 12.47 -15.58
CA VAL A 160 -0.57 11.68 -15.66
C VAL A 160 -1.63 12.13 -14.65
N GLY A 161 -1.72 13.42 -14.37
CA GLY A 161 -2.70 13.91 -13.39
C GLY A 161 -2.46 13.36 -11.99
N TYR A 162 -3.46 12.76 -11.36
CA TYR A 162 -3.33 12.12 -10.05
C TYR A 162 -2.65 10.74 -10.08
N GLY A 163 -2.39 10.16 -11.24
CA GLY A 163 -1.86 8.81 -11.35
C GLY A 163 -2.84 7.73 -10.88
N VAL A 164 -4.12 7.93 -11.06
CA VAL A 164 -5.20 7.04 -10.61
C VAL A 164 -5.83 6.32 -11.79
N SER A 165 -5.93 4.99 -11.67
CA SER A 165 -6.74 4.17 -12.58
C SER A 165 -7.86 3.50 -11.77
N ALA A 166 -9.09 3.93 -12.01
CA ALA A 166 -10.31 3.46 -11.38
C ALA A 166 -11.44 3.31 -12.42
N PRO A 167 -11.28 2.44 -13.44
CA PRO A 167 -12.22 2.34 -14.56
C PRO A 167 -13.64 1.98 -14.12
N GLY A 168 -13.80 1.21 -13.03
CA GLY A 168 -15.12 0.93 -12.44
C GLY A 168 -15.84 2.16 -11.88
N LEU A 169 -15.14 3.29 -11.71
CA LEU A 169 -15.66 4.58 -11.30
C LEU A 169 -15.64 5.62 -12.45
N GLY A 170 -15.30 5.18 -13.67
CA GLY A 170 -15.21 6.04 -14.85
C GLY A 170 -14.02 7.00 -14.83
N TYR A 171 -12.96 6.69 -14.11
CA TYR A 171 -11.76 7.53 -13.98
C TYR A 171 -10.49 6.76 -14.31
N ASP A 172 -9.68 7.26 -15.24
CA ASP A 172 -8.38 6.65 -15.59
C ASP A 172 -7.44 7.73 -16.16
N ASP A 173 -6.47 8.15 -15.37
CA ASP A 173 -5.42 9.11 -15.76
C ASP A 173 -4.43 8.52 -16.77
N PHE A 174 -4.37 7.19 -16.88
CA PHE A 174 -3.50 6.51 -17.81
C PHE A 174 -4.16 6.20 -19.16
N ALA A 175 -5.44 6.59 -19.33
CA ALA A 175 -6.14 6.37 -20.59
C ALA A 175 -5.40 7.10 -21.74
N ASN A 176 -4.95 6.34 -22.73
CA ASN A 176 -4.22 6.83 -23.92
C ASN A 176 -2.85 7.48 -23.62
N VAL A 177 -2.28 7.24 -22.44
CA VAL A 177 -0.92 7.69 -22.09
C VAL A 177 0.02 6.50 -22.09
N ASP A 178 1.05 6.55 -22.95
CA ASP A 178 2.13 5.58 -22.94
C ASP A 178 3.14 5.94 -21.85
N VAL A 179 3.33 5.03 -20.88
CA VAL A 179 4.27 5.18 -19.76
C VAL A 179 5.38 4.14 -19.76
N GLU A 180 5.41 3.23 -20.74
CA GLU A 180 6.42 2.19 -20.81
C GLU A 180 7.83 2.79 -20.94
N GLY A 181 8.73 2.38 -20.05
CA GLY A 181 10.10 2.87 -20.00
C GLY A 181 10.25 4.33 -19.57
N LYS A 182 9.20 4.96 -19.04
CA LYS A 182 9.20 6.37 -18.64
C LYS A 182 9.14 6.53 -17.11
N ILE A 183 9.45 7.74 -16.66
CA ILE A 183 9.20 8.20 -15.30
C ILE A 183 7.82 8.86 -15.29
N VAL A 184 6.94 8.40 -14.43
CA VAL A 184 5.58 8.94 -14.28
C VAL A 184 5.58 10.02 -13.21
N ALA A 185 5.19 11.23 -13.58
CA ALA A 185 4.94 12.32 -12.65
C ALA A 185 3.45 12.43 -12.33
N TYR A 186 3.09 12.60 -11.05
CA TYR A 186 1.70 12.69 -10.62
C TYR A 186 1.50 13.59 -9.40
N LEU A 187 0.28 14.11 -9.24
CA LEU A 187 -0.17 14.83 -8.06
C LEU A 187 -0.41 13.89 -6.89
N THR A 188 0.00 14.30 -5.69
CA THR A 188 -0.39 13.60 -4.45
C THR A 188 -1.90 13.70 -4.22
N GLY A 189 -2.44 12.81 -3.38
CA GLY A 189 -3.88 12.75 -3.18
C GLY A 189 -4.60 11.96 -4.27
N ALA A 190 -5.88 12.21 -4.46
CA ALA A 190 -6.71 11.60 -5.49
C ALA A 190 -7.85 12.54 -5.89
N PRO A 191 -8.48 12.36 -7.07
CA PRO A 191 -9.51 13.25 -7.57
C PRO A 191 -10.64 13.50 -6.58
N PRO A 192 -11.06 14.75 -6.35
CA PRO A 192 -12.17 15.09 -5.46
C PRO A 192 -13.50 14.44 -5.85
N SER A 193 -13.66 14.10 -7.13
CA SER A 193 -14.83 13.43 -7.68
C SER A 193 -15.03 11.99 -7.18
N LEU A 194 -13.96 11.34 -6.67
CA LEU A 194 -14.07 9.99 -6.14
C LEU A 194 -14.73 9.98 -4.76
N PRO A 195 -15.56 8.96 -4.44
CA PRO A 195 -16.11 8.77 -3.10
C PRO A 195 -15.01 8.66 -2.05
N SER A 196 -15.28 9.08 -0.80
CA SER A 196 -14.23 9.29 0.22
C SER A 196 -13.40 8.06 0.55
N ASN A 197 -13.99 6.88 0.58
CA ASN A 197 -13.27 5.62 0.83
C ASN A 197 -12.36 5.22 -0.35
N GLN A 198 -12.85 5.33 -1.59
CA GLN A 198 -12.05 5.11 -2.79
C GLN A 198 -10.94 6.16 -2.91
N ARG A 199 -11.28 7.44 -2.64
CA ARG A 199 -10.29 8.51 -2.63
C ARG A 199 -9.16 8.24 -1.63
N ALA A 200 -9.46 7.74 -0.43
CA ALA A 200 -8.44 7.35 0.54
C ALA A 200 -7.53 6.24 0.02
N TYR A 201 -8.07 5.23 -0.65
CA TYR A 201 -7.29 4.15 -1.26
C TYR A 201 -6.38 4.65 -2.38
N TYR A 202 -6.93 5.41 -3.33
CA TYR A 202 -6.19 5.92 -4.48
C TYR A 202 -5.23 7.08 -4.16
N SER A 203 -5.32 7.68 -2.97
CA SER A 203 -4.33 8.66 -2.50
C SER A 203 -3.00 8.03 -2.07
N SER A 204 -2.92 6.70 -2.00
CA SER A 204 -1.70 6.00 -1.62
C SER A 204 -0.66 6.02 -2.74
N ASP A 205 0.52 6.60 -2.49
CA ASP A 205 1.63 6.59 -3.45
C ASP A 205 2.06 5.17 -3.82
N ALA A 206 1.95 4.21 -2.90
CA ALA A 206 2.24 2.81 -3.20
C ALA A 206 1.25 2.21 -4.22
N VAL A 207 -0.03 2.60 -4.18
CA VAL A 207 -1.03 2.19 -5.17
C VAL A 207 -0.71 2.78 -6.53
N LYS A 208 -0.41 4.07 -6.59
CA LYS A 208 -0.05 4.79 -7.83
C LYS A 208 1.24 4.27 -8.45
N ALA A 209 2.29 4.08 -7.63
CA ALA A 209 3.54 3.51 -8.11
C ALA A 209 3.37 2.07 -8.63
N SER A 210 2.52 1.26 -7.98
CA SER A 210 2.20 -0.09 -8.43
C SER A 210 1.45 -0.07 -9.77
N GLU A 211 0.51 0.86 -9.95
CA GLU A 211 -0.21 1.04 -11.22
C GLU A 211 0.73 1.48 -12.34
N ALA A 212 1.56 2.50 -12.10
CA ALA A 212 2.58 2.93 -13.06
C ALA A 212 3.54 1.78 -13.43
N ALA A 213 4.00 1.02 -12.44
CA ALA A 213 4.87 -0.13 -12.62
C ALA A 213 4.22 -1.23 -13.47
N SER A 214 2.93 -1.52 -13.26
CA SER A 214 2.19 -2.52 -14.03
C SER A 214 2.07 -2.17 -15.52
N ARG A 215 2.22 -0.88 -15.84
CA ARG A 215 2.21 -0.31 -17.20
C ARG A 215 3.63 -0.08 -17.76
N GLY A 216 4.66 -0.57 -17.08
CA GLY A 216 6.04 -0.53 -17.56
C GLY A 216 6.80 0.76 -17.19
N ALA A 217 6.28 1.62 -16.33
CA ALA A 217 7.03 2.77 -15.83
C ALA A 217 8.27 2.32 -15.04
N VAL A 218 9.37 3.06 -15.18
CA VAL A 218 10.66 2.75 -14.54
C VAL A 218 10.97 3.63 -13.33
N GLY A 219 10.26 4.72 -13.15
CA GLY A 219 10.39 5.64 -12.03
C GLY A 219 9.10 6.41 -11.77
N VAL A 220 8.99 7.02 -10.60
CA VAL A 220 7.87 7.89 -10.24
C VAL A 220 8.35 9.18 -9.60
N ILE A 221 7.63 10.25 -9.87
CA ILE A 221 7.80 11.57 -9.25
C ILE A 221 6.44 12.00 -8.73
N SER A 222 6.35 12.35 -7.46
CA SER A 222 5.15 12.95 -6.90
C SER A 222 5.38 14.39 -6.47
N PHE A 223 4.35 15.21 -6.54
CA PHE A 223 4.33 16.58 -6.04
C PHE A 223 2.93 16.96 -5.61
N THR A 224 2.84 18.03 -4.84
CA THR A 224 1.56 18.49 -4.27
C THR A 224 1.14 19.79 -4.92
N TYR A 225 -0.15 20.04 -5.01
CA TYR A 225 -0.69 21.32 -5.41
C TYR A 225 -0.06 22.48 -4.63
N PRO A 226 0.21 23.64 -5.30
CA PRO A 226 0.83 24.79 -4.67
C PRO A 226 0.14 25.24 -3.40
N ASP A 227 -1.18 25.29 -3.45
CA ASP A 227 -2.04 25.89 -2.43
C ASP A 227 -2.65 24.88 -1.44
N ASP A 228 -2.15 23.63 -1.41
CA ASP A 228 -2.65 22.67 -0.40
C ASP A 228 -2.12 23.04 1.00
N PRO A 229 -2.97 23.60 1.88
CA PRO A 229 -2.55 24.09 3.19
C PRO A 229 -2.08 22.96 4.12
N ARG A 230 -2.34 21.71 3.76
CA ARG A 230 -1.93 20.51 4.50
C ARG A 230 -0.50 20.11 4.16
N PHE A 231 0.02 20.57 3.02
CA PHE A 231 1.36 20.23 2.57
C PHE A 231 2.40 21.09 3.29
N ARG A 232 3.31 20.43 3.99
CA ARG A 232 4.43 21.06 4.66
C ARG A 232 5.71 20.37 4.23
N TRP A 233 6.45 20.98 3.30
CA TRP A 233 7.68 20.42 2.76
C TRP A 233 8.65 19.96 3.84
N ALA A 234 8.91 20.80 4.84
CA ALA A 234 9.81 20.47 5.96
C ALA A 234 9.40 19.20 6.71
N VAL A 235 8.10 18.91 6.80
CA VAL A 235 7.59 17.66 7.40
C VAL A 235 7.88 16.46 6.48
N GLY A 236 7.74 16.63 5.18
CA GLY A 236 8.10 15.63 4.18
C GLY A 236 9.59 15.27 4.26
N VAL A 237 10.46 16.28 4.29
CA VAL A 237 11.91 16.11 4.46
C VAL A 237 12.25 15.41 5.76
N ALA A 238 11.67 15.85 6.89
CA ALA A 238 11.90 15.19 8.19
C ALA A 238 11.42 13.73 8.19
N ARG A 239 10.36 13.43 7.43
CA ARG A 239 9.85 12.06 7.28
C ARG A 239 10.76 11.19 6.41
N SER A 240 11.27 11.71 5.28
CA SER A 240 12.20 10.96 4.40
C SER A 240 13.48 10.55 5.14
N ARG A 241 13.92 11.34 6.12
CA ARG A 241 15.09 11.07 6.96
C ARG A 241 14.90 10.01 8.02
N ARG A 242 13.66 9.60 8.29
CA ARG A 242 13.38 8.53 9.29
C ARG A 242 13.54 7.12 8.75
N GLY A 243 13.76 6.98 7.46
CA GLY A 243 13.79 5.68 6.80
C GLY A 243 12.43 5.02 6.69
N GLY A 244 12.42 3.86 6.07
CA GLY A 244 11.25 3.01 5.91
C GLY A 244 11.53 1.60 6.42
N PHE A 245 10.48 0.91 6.89
CA PHE A 245 10.58 -0.48 7.31
C PHE A 245 9.88 -1.39 6.32
N ALA A 246 10.55 -2.49 5.96
CA ALA A 246 9.96 -3.63 5.26
C ALA A 246 10.03 -4.86 6.18
N TRP A 247 8.99 -5.68 6.20
CA TRP A 247 9.08 -6.98 6.84
C TRP A 247 9.87 -7.93 5.95
N LEU A 248 10.60 -8.87 6.57
CA LEU A 248 11.33 -9.89 5.84
C LEU A 248 10.55 -11.21 5.83
N ASP A 249 10.50 -11.85 4.67
CA ASP A 249 9.94 -13.19 4.54
C ASP A 249 10.90 -14.28 5.08
N ALA A 250 10.50 -15.54 5.00
CA ALA A 250 11.31 -16.65 5.48
C ALA A 250 12.65 -16.82 4.75
N SER A 251 12.81 -16.24 3.56
CA SER A 251 14.07 -16.22 2.81
C SER A 251 14.97 -15.03 3.16
N GLY A 252 14.46 -14.09 3.96
CA GLY A 252 15.12 -12.82 4.27
C GLY A 252 14.89 -11.75 3.21
N ALA A 253 14.02 -11.97 2.24
CA ALA A 253 13.69 -10.97 1.24
C ALA A 253 12.67 -9.96 1.78
N PRO A 254 12.81 -8.66 1.44
CA PRO A 254 11.85 -7.65 1.83
C PRO A 254 10.47 -7.93 1.24
N GLY A 255 9.45 -7.92 2.09
CA GLY A 255 8.06 -8.07 1.72
C GLY A 255 7.29 -6.74 1.81
N GLY A 256 6.05 -6.76 1.36
CA GLY A 256 5.18 -5.60 1.35
C GLY A 256 4.97 -4.98 -0.02
N ARG A 257 4.17 -3.92 -0.06
CA ARG A 257 3.88 -3.21 -1.32
C ARG A 257 5.15 -2.54 -1.83
N GLY A 258 5.52 -2.84 -3.06
CA GLY A 258 6.68 -2.26 -3.72
C GLY A 258 8.00 -2.99 -3.49
N ALA A 259 8.07 -4.01 -2.64
CA ALA A 259 9.31 -4.76 -2.39
C ALA A 259 9.90 -5.38 -3.67
N ALA A 260 9.06 -5.82 -4.60
CA ALA A 260 9.47 -6.35 -5.90
C ALA A 260 9.14 -5.40 -7.07
N SER A 261 9.00 -4.11 -6.79
CA SER A 261 8.63 -3.12 -7.82
C SER A 261 9.75 -2.93 -8.86
N PRO A 262 9.42 -2.86 -10.15
CA PRO A 262 10.37 -2.47 -11.19
C PRO A 262 10.75 -0.99 -11.11
N ILE A 263 10.05 -0.18 -10.31
CA ILE A 263 10.37 1.24 -10.10
C ILE A 263 11.79 1.39 -9.53
N MET A 264 12.64 2.05 -10.29
CA MET A 264 14.04 2.25 -9.94
C MET A 264 14.24 3.43 -8.99
N GLY A 265 13.38 4.47 -9.08
CA GLY A 265 13.43 5.65 -8.25
C GLY A 265 12.05 6.20 -7.95
N SER A 266 11.88 6.69 -6.72
CA SER A 266 10.68 7.40 -6.28
C SER A 266 11.09 8.71 -5.64
N ALA A 267 10.73 9.82 -6.27
CA ALA A 267 11.05 11.17 -5.82
C ALA A 267 9.78 11.95 -5.46
N ASN A 268 9.91 12.81 -4.45
CA ASN A 268 8.92 13.85 -4.18
C ASN A 268 9.56 15.20 -4.49
N LEU A 269 8.90 16.04 -5.24
CA LEU A 269 9.34 17.40 -5.52
C LEU A 269 8.62 18.41 -4.62
N ASN A 270 9.33 19.46 -4.21
CA ASN A 270 8.69 20.66 -3.71
C ASN A 270 7.96 21.37 -4.86
N HIS A 271 7.16 22.39 -4.53
CA HIS A 271 6.39 23.10 -5.55
C HIS A 271 7.27 23.81 -6.58
N GLY A 272 8.35 24.48 -6.16
CA GLY A 272 9.26 25.18 -7.08
C GLY A 272 9.93 24.24 -8.07
N ALA A 273 10.44 23.10 -7.58
CA ALA A 273 11.05 22.08 -8.44
C ALA A 273 10.01 21.40 -9.35
N ALA A 274 8.78 21.20 -8.88
CA ALA A 274 7.70 20.66 -9.70
C ALA A 274 7.32 21.59 -10.86
N GLY A 275 7.38 22.92 -10.68
CA GLY A 275 7.15 23.89 -11.75
C GLY A 275 8.06 23.70 -12.96
N VAL A 276 9.29 23.22 -12.74
CA VAL A 276 10.23 22.93 -13.84
C VAL A 276 9.70 21.83 -14.78
N LEU A 277 8.89 20.89 -14.31
CA LEU A 277 8.27 19.86 -15.16
C LEU A 277 7.38 20.45 -16.25
N PHE A 278 6.83 21.64 -16.02
CA PHE A 278 5.86 22.32 -16.89
C PHE A 278 6.49 23.44 -17.71
N GLU A 279 7.80 23.71 -17.58
CA GLU A 279 8.48 24.72 -18.40
C GLU A 279 8.31 24.43 -19.89
N GLY A 280 7.65 25.35 -20.62
CA GLY A 280 7.35 25.17 -22.04
C GLY A 280 6.22 24.19 -22.38
N ALA A 281 5.52 23.66 -21.40
CA ALA A 281 4.29 22.92 -21.59
C ALA A 281 3.12 23.87 -21.94
N PRO A 282 2.05 23.39 -22.58
CA PRO A 282 0.87 24.21 -22.88
C PRO A 282 0.04 24.58 -21.63
N THR A 283 0.33 23.98 -20.48
CA THR A 283 -0.37 24.16 -19.21
C THR A 283 0.64 24.40 -18.11
N ASP A 284 0.44 25.41 -17.29
CA ASP A 284 1.25 25.66 -16.10
C ASP A 284 0.84 24.75 -14.93
N ILE A 285 1.73 24.61 -13.94
CA ILE A 285 1.46 23.78 -12.76
C ILE A 285 0.28 24.30 -11.94
N GLU A 286 -0.01 25.60 -11.99
CA GLU A 286 -1.13 26.25 -11.33
C GLU A 286 -2.49 25.90 -11.98
N ASP A 287 -2.48 25.47 -13.24
CA ASP A 287 -3.68 25.17 -14.04
C ASP A 287 -3.98 23.66 -14.11
N VAL A 288 -3.17 22.85 -13.45
CA VAL A 288 -3.30 21.37 -13.43
C VAL A 288 -4.29 20.90 -12.30
#